data_8bec260451d0db32eb675e89bebedaec
#
_entry.id   8bec260451d0db32eb675e89bebedaec
#
_cell.length_a   1.000
_cell.length_b   1.000
_cell.length_c   1.000
_cell.angle_alpha   90.00
_cell.angle_beta   90.00
_cell.angle_gamma   90.00
#
_symmetry.space_group_name_H-M   'P 1'
#
loop_
_entity.id
_entity.type
_entity.pdbx_description
1 polymer ?
#
loop_
_entity_poly.entity_id
_entity_poly.type
_entity_poly.pdbx_seq_one_letter_code
_entity_poly.pdbx_strand_id
1 'polypeptide(L)'
;MSDRKQFMIVMLVAAIFVGWLGWRGVEVITLNDRLQEDAALKEYPYLFRVLRVDGDTAIMSSPRSFDISTREALKTLFPGMRSLSDNHRDWQRAERQFAHLQARAGTLITLDSRIDRVRWELDENWYHLAEMKERLAKRH
;
A
#
# COMPACT_ATOMS: atom_id res chain seq x y z
N MET A 1 29.96 33.09 -20.54
CA MET A 1 28.67 33.28 -19.85
C MET A 1 28.90 34.06 -18.57
N SER A 2 28.04 35.02 -18.30
CA SER A 2 28.10 35.72 -17.02
C SER A 2 27.63 34.79 -15.89
N ASP A 3 28.20 34.93 -14.71
CA ASP A 3 27.85 34.11 -13.54
C ASP A 3 26.37 34.20 -13.18
N ARG A 4 25.72 35.33 -13.50
CA ARG A 4 24.27 35.53 -13.30
C ARG A 4 23.43 34.57 -14.14
N LYS A 5 23.81 34.34 -15.42
CA LYS A 5 23.08 33.43 -16.29
C LYS A 5 23.21 31.98 -15.81
N GLN A 6 24.41 31.57 -15.39
CA GLN A 6 24.63 30.23 -14.84
C GLN A 6 23.82 30.03 -13.55
N PHE A 7 23.80 31.01 -12.68
CA PHE A 7 23.02 30.98 -11.44
C PHE A 7 21.52 30.84 -11.73
N MET A 8 21.00 31.61 -12.68
CA MET A 8 19.57 31.55 -13.04
C MET A 8 19.20 30.19 -13.64
N ILE A 9 20.07 29.59 -14.47
CA ILE A 9 19.84 28.26 -15.05
C ILE A 9 19.81 27.20 -13.96
N VAL A 10 20.75 27.23 -13.04
CA VAL A 10 20.82 26.28 -11.91
C VAL A 10 19.58 26.40 -11.03
N MET A 11 19.16 27.64 -10.72
CA MET A 11 17.95 27.88 -9.91
C MET A 11 16.69 27.39 -10.63
N LEU A 12 16.60 27.59 -11.93
CA LEU A 12 15.47 27.13 -12.73
C LEU A 12 15.38 25.60 -12.74
N VAL A 13 16.50 24.91 -12.96
CA VAL A 13 16.57 23.46 -12.95
C VAL A 13 16.20 22.91 -11.58
N ALA A 14 16.73 23.53 -10.51
CA ALA A 14 16.39 23.13 -9.14
C ALA A 14 14.90 23.31 -8.83
N ALA A 15 14.30 24.44 -9.27
CA ALA A 15 12.87 24.72 -9.09
C ALA A 15 12.00 23.69 -9.83
N ILE A 16 12.36 23.32 -11.06
CA ILE A 16 11.66 22.29 -11.84
C ILE A 16 11.75 20.93 -11.14
N PHE A 17 12.93 20.59 -10.64
CA PHE A 17 13.15 19.33 -9.93
C PHE A 17 12.34 19.24 -8.64
N VAL A 18 12.34 20.30 -7.84
CA VAL A 18 11.54 20.39 -6.59
C VAL A 18 10.05 20.33 -6.91
N GLY A 19 9.60 21.05 -7.94
CA GLY A 19 8.21 21.00 -8.37
C GLY A 19 7.78 19.61 -8.82
N TRP A 20 8.64 18.91 -9.54
CA TRP A 20 8.39 17.54 -10.00
C TRP A 20 8.30 16.56 -8.82
N LEU A 21 9.21 16.66 -7.82
CA LEU A 21 9.15 15.84 -6.60
C LEU A 21 7.87 16.12 -5.80
N GLY A 22 7.51 17.40 -5.66
CA GLY A 22 6.27 17.79 -4.98
C GLY A 22 5.02 17.26 -5.68
N TRP A 23 5.00 17.31 -7.01
CA TRP A 23 3.91 16.75 -7.82
C TRP A 23 3.72 15.26 -7.57
N ARG A 24 4.81 14.49 -7.54
CA ARG A 24 4.76 13.05 -7.26
C ARG A 24 4.24 12.75 -5.86
N GLY A 25 4.66 13.53 -4.87
CA GLY A 25 4.18 13.37 -3.50
C GLY A 25 2.68 13.64 -3.39
N VAL A 26 2.17 14.69 -4.04
CA VAL A 26 0.74 15.02 -4.08
C VAL A 26 -0.06 13.91 -4.75
N GLU A 27 0.46 13.31 -5.81
CA GLU A 27 -0.19 12.20 -6.51
C GLU A 27 -0.41 10.99 -5.58
N VAL A 28 0.61 10.58 -4.85
CA VAL A 28 0.51 9.49 -3.87
C VAL A 28 -0.52 9.79 -2.78
N ILE A 29 -0.49 11.00 -2.23
CA ILE A 29 -1.43 11.44 -1.18
C ILE A 29 -2.87 11.40 -1.72
N THR A 30 -3.11 11.90 -2.92
CA THR A 30 -4.44 11.92 -3.54
C THR A 30 -4.98 10.53 -3.75
N LEU A 31 -4.13 9.60 -4.24
CA LEU A 31 -4.52 8.22 -4.46
C LEU A 31 -4.84 7.51 -3.14
N ASN A 32 -4.04 7.74 -2.11
CA ASN A 32 -4.30 7.16 -0.79
C ASN A 32 -5.57 7.73 -0.15
N ASP A 33 -5.88 8.99 -0.36
CA ASP A 33 -7.13 9.59 0.11
C ASP A 33 -8.35 8.88 -0.50
N ARG A 34 -8.30 8.54 -1.77
CA ARG A 34 -9.36 7.77 -2.43
C ARG A 34 -9.57 6.40 -1.80
N LEU A 35 -8.49 5.71 -1.44
CA LEU A 35 -8.58 4.43 -0.75
C LEU A 35 -9.21 4.58 0.64
N GLN A 36 -8.83 5.61 1.37
CA GLN A 36 -9.35 5.87 2.71
C GLN A 36 -10.82 6.30 2.72
N GLU A 37 -11.31 6.87 1.64
CA GLU A 37 -12.71 7.27 1.49
C GLU A 37 -13.63 6.08 1.20
N ASP A 38 -13.09 4.95 0.74
CA ASP A 38 -13.89 3.77 0.45
C ASP A 38 -14.29 3.06 1.74
N ALA A 39 -15.59 2.94 1.97
CA ALA A 39 -16.12 2.38 3.21
C ALA A 39 -15.69 0.93 3.44
N ALA A 40 -15.67 0.10 2.40
CA ALA A 40 -15.30 -1.31 2.52
C ALA A 40 -13.81 -1.47 2.86
N LEU A 41 -12.94 -0.68 2.23
CA LEU A 41 -11.50 -0.72 2.51
C LEU A 41 -11.17 -0.12 3.87
N LYS A 42 -11.87 0.93 4.26
CA LYS A 42 -11.64 1.62 5.53
C LYS A 42 -11.95 0.72 6.74
N GLU A 43 -12.93 -0.13 6.64
CA GLU A 43 -13.36 -1.04 7.71
C GLU A 43 -12.48 -2.29 7.83
N TYR A 44 -11.72 -2.61 6.80
CA TYR A 44 -10.86 -3.79 6.81
C TYR A 44 -9.64 -3.58 7.71
N PRO A 45 -9.20 -4.60 8.48
CA PRO A 45 -8.09 -4.43 9.43
C PRO A 45 -6.72 -4.18 8.79
N TYR A 46 -6.56 -4.48 7.50
CA TYR A 46 -5.37 -4.09 6.74
C TYR A 46 -5.72 -2.94 5.80
N LEU A 47 -4.94 -1.85 5.88
CA LEU A 47 -5.15 -0.70 5.01
C LEU A 47 -4.22 -0.78 3.80
N PHE A 48 -4.78 -1.12 2.63
CA PHE A 48 -4.07 -1.05 1.36
C PHE A 48 -3.72 0.40 1.05
N ARG A 49 -2.49 0.64 0.61
CA ARG A 49 -2.05 2.01 0.30
C ARG A 49 -1.10 2.01 -0.89
N VAL A 50 -1.04 3.16 -1.56
CA VAL A 50 -0.04 3.41 -2.59
C VAL A 50 1.25 3.82 -1.91
N LEU A 51 2.33 3.10 -2.21
CA LEU A 51 3.67 3.38 -1.67
C LEU A 51 4.40 4.42 -2.52
N ARG A 52 4.30 4.28 -3.84
CA ARG A 52 4.91 5.18 -4.81
C ARG A 52 4.27 4.97 -6.17
N VAL A 53 4.50 5.93 -7.06
CA VAL A 53 4.07 5.84 -8.46
C VAL A 53 5.32 5.86 -9.33
N ASP A 54 5.43 4.90 -10.23
CA ASP A 54 6.53 4.79 -11.18
C ASP A 54 5.96 4.81 -12.60
N GLY A 55 6.05 5.98 -13.25
CA GLY A 55 5.41 6.20 -14.55
C GLY A 55 3.89 6.06 -14.45
N ASP A 56 3.33 5.07 -15.14
CA ASP A 56 1.90 4.73 -15.14
C ASP A 56 1.54 3.60 -14.18
N THR A 57 2.51 3.13 -13.38
CA THR A 57 2.34 2.00 -12.46
C THR A 57 2.31 2.49 -11.02
N ALA A 58 1.22 2.19 -10.31
CA ALA A 58 1.14 2.41 -8.88
C ALA A 58 1.68 1.18 -8.13
N ILE A 59 2.63 1.38 -7.24
CA ILE A 59 3.16 0.33 -6.36
C ILE A 59 2.37 0.39 -5.06
N MET A 60 1.61 -0.67 -4.78
CA MET A 60 0.70 -0.73 -3.64
C MET A 60 1.16 -1.76 -2.61
N SER A 61 0.87 -1.48 -1.35
CA SER A 61 1.20 -2.38 -0.26
C SER A 61 0.20 -3.54 -0.17
N SER A 62 0.71 -4.72 0.18
CA SER A 62 -0.11 -5.90 0.46
C SER A 62 0.53 -6.72 1.58
N PRO A 63 -0.26 -7.39 2.43
CA PRO A 63 0.27 -8.29 3.46
C PRO A 63 0.70 -9.65 2.90
N ARG A 64 0.49 -9.89 1.60
CA ARG A 64 0.91 -11.12 0.93
C ARG A 64 1.97 -10.84 -0.12
N SER A 65 2.77 -11.85 -0.43
CA SER A 65 3.77 -11.80 -1.49
C SER A 65 3.87 -13.16 -2.15
N PHE A 66 4.82 -13.30 -3.06
CA PHE A 66 5.13 -14.59 -3.66
C PHE A 66 5.56 -15.63 -2.61
N ASP A 67 6.25 -15.19 -1.55
CA ASP A 67 6.74 -16.06 -0.48
C ASP A 67 5.77 -16.19 0.70
N ILE A 68 4.82 -15.27 0.84
CA ILE A 68 3.83 -15.27 1.92
C ILE A 68 2.44 -15.47 1.33
N SER A 69 1.84 -16.63 1.62
CA SER A 69 0.50 -16.96 1.13
C SER A 69 -0.58 -16.09 1.73
N THR A 70 -1.74 -16.05 1.08
CA THR A 70 -2.93 -15.38 1.62
C THR A 70 -3.28 -15.88 3.02
N ARG A 71 -3.21 -17.19 3.23
CA ARG A 71 -3.54 -17.79 4.54
C ARG A 71 -2.58 -17.35 5.63
N GLU A 72 -1.28 -17.27 5.35
CA GLU A 72 -0.29 -16.75 6.30
C GLU A 72 -0.54 -15.30 6.65
N ALA A 73 -0.89 -14.48 5.66
CA ALA A 73 -1.27 -13.09 5.87
C ALA A 73 -2.52 -12.99 6.76
N LEU A 74 -3.52 -13.85 6.52
CA LEU A 74 -4.75 -13.87 7.30
C LEU A 74 -4.53 -14.31 8.75
N LYS A 75 -3.56 -15.19 9.00
CA LYS A 75 -3.19 -15.57 10.38
C LYS A 75 -2.65 -14.39 11.17
N THR A 76 -1.98 -13.46 10.52
CA THR A 76 -1.50 -12.23 11.15
C THR A 76 -2.60 -11.21 11.31
N LEU A 77 -3.48 -11.07 10.29
CA LEU A 77 -4.64 -10.16 10.32
C LEU A 77 -5.66 -10.57 11.38
N PHE A 78 -5.94 -11.87 11.46
CA PHE A 78 -6.95 -12.46 12.34
C PHE A 78 -6.32 -13.54 13.22
N PRO A 79 -5.60 -13.15 14.29
CA PRO A 79 -4.92 -14.14 15.15
C PRO A 79 -5.84 -15.20 15.74
N GLY A 80 -7.11 -14.88 15.97
CA GLY A 80 -8.10 -15.84 16.48
C GLY A 80 -8.37 -16.99 15.52
N MET A 81 -8.09 -16.84 14.24
CA MET A 81 -8.28 -17.91 13.25
C MET A 81 -7.16 -18.96 13.26
N ARG A 82 -6.04 -18.70 13.94
CA ARG A 82 -4.91 -19.64 14.01
C ARG A 82 -5.28 -21.00 14.61
N SER A 83 -6.28 -21.01 15.48
CA SER A 83 -6.77 -22.23 16.14
C SER A 83 -7.73 -23.05 15.28
N LEU A 84 -8.20 -22.51 14.14
CA LEU A 84 -9.12 -23.20 13.25
C LEU A 84 -8.40 -24.28 12.44
N SER A 85 -9.10 -25.39 12.18
CA SER A 85 -8.57 -26.43 11.28
C SER A 85 -8.38 -25.87 9.87
N ASP A 86 -7.42 -26.42 9.12
CA ASP A 86 -7.10 -25.98 7.75
C ASP A 86 -8.29 -26.06 6.79
N ASN A 87 -9.26 -26.94 7.09
CA ASN A 87 -10.45 -27.16 6.27
C ASN A 87 -11.65 -26.34 6.72
N HIS A 88 -11.51 -25.50 7.75
CA HIS A 88 -12.62 -24.72 8.26
C HIS A 88 -13.11 -23.72 7.20
N ARG A 89 -14.43 -23.64 7.02
CA ARG A 89 -15.06 -22.78 6.00
C ARG A 89 -14.76 -21.29 6.19
N ASP A 90 -14.42 -20.85 7.40
CA ASP A 90 -14.07 -19.46 7.68
C ASP A 90 -12.79 -19.04 6.93
N TRP A 91 -11.86 -19.97 6.70
CA TRP A 91 -10.69 -19.69 5.89
C TRP A 91 -11.05 -19.31 4.45
N GLN A 92 -11.95 -20.07 3.83
CA GLN A 92 -12.39 -19.77 2.47
C GLN A 92 -13.09 -18.41 2.38
N ARG A 93 -13.91 -18.11 3.37
CA ARG A 93 -14.60 -16.81 3.43
C ARG A 93 -13.61 -15.68 3.59
N ALA A 94 -12.65 -15.80 4.49
CA ALA A 94 -11.61 -14.78 4.72
C ALA A 94 -10.72 -14.58 3.49
N GLU A 95 -10.33 -15.67 2.83
CA GLU A 95 -9.54 -15.60 1.60
C GLU A 95 -10.27 -14.90 0.46
N ARG A 96 -11.56 -15.17 0.29
CA ARG A 96 -12.39 -14.50 -0.72
C ARG A 96 -12.57 -13.02 -0.41
N GLN A 97 -12.81 -12.68 0.85
CA GLN A 97 -12.92 -11.29 1.28
C GLN A 97 -11.62 -10.53 1.01
N PHE A 98 -10.50 -11.11 1.38
CA PHE A 98 -9.18 -10.53 1.14
C PHE A 98 -8.95 -10.27 -0.35
N ALA A 99 -9.16 -11.29 -1.19
CA ALA A 99 -8.98 -11.17 -2.63
C ALA A 99 -9.90 -10.10 -3.24
N HIS A 100 -11.14 -10.03 -2.78
CA HIS A 100 -12.09 -9.02 -3.24
C HIS A 100 -11.64 -7.61 -2.87
N LEU A 101 -11.20 -7.41 -1.64
CA LEU A 101 -10.77 -6.08 -1.18
C LEU A 101 -9.45 -5.64 -1.80
N GLN A 102 -8.50 -6.56 -1.99
CA GLN A 102 -7.27 -6.25 -2.70
C GLN A 102 -7.55 -5.85 -4.15
N ALA A 103 -8.41 -6.60 -4.84
CA ALA A 103 -8.83 -6.29 -6.20
C ALA A 103 -9.57 -4.93 -6.26
N ARG A 104 -10.42 -4.66 -5.29
CA ARG A 104 -11.14 -3.38 -5.19
C ARG A 104 -10.17 -2.21 -5.03
N ALA A 105 -9.18 -2.35 -4.16
CA ALA A 105 -8.14 -1.32 -3.98
C ALA A 105 -7.41 -1.04 -5.29
N GLY A 106 -6.98 -2.09 -5.99
CA GLY A 106 -6.33 -1.96 -7.29
C GLY A 106 -7.21 -1.28 -8.33
N THR A 107 -8.50 -1.65 -8.39
CA THR A 107 -9.45 -1.06 -9.32
C THR A 107 -9.68 0.43 -9.06
N LEU A 108 -9.83 0.83 -7.79
CA LEU A 108 -9.99 2.25 -7.43
C LEU A 108 -8.81 3.09 -7.88
N ILE A 109 -7.59 2.56 -7.77
CA ILE A 109 -6.38 3.28 -8.19
C ILE A 109 -6.30 3.36 -9.72
N THR A 110 -6.65 2.30 -10.44
CA THR A 110 -6.62 2.31 -11.91
C THR A 110 -7.75 3.12 -12.54
N LEU A 111 -8.74 3.55 -11.76
CA LEU A 111 -9.73 4.53 -12.24
C LEU A 111 -9.11 5.91 -12.47
N ASP A 112 -7.99 6.22 -11.84
CA ASP A 112 -7.24 7.42 -12.13
C ASP A 112 -6.61 7.30 -13.52
N SER A 113 -6.85 8.31 -14.38
CA SER A 113 -6.38 8.29 -15.77
C SER A 113 -4.86 8.21 -15.92
N ARG A 114 -4.11 8.56 -14.89
CA ARG A 114 -2.64 8.53 -14.89
C ARG A 114 -2.07 7.15 -14.57
N ILE A 115 -2.91 6.25 -14.04
CA ILE A 115 -2.47 4.92 -13.57
C ILE A 115 -3.07 3.85 -14.48
N ASP A 116 -2.22 3.13 -15.20
CA ASP A 116 -2.63 2.01 -16.06
C ASP A 116 -2.47 0.65 -15.37
N ARG A 117 -1.55 0.53 -14.43
CA ARG A 117 -1.21 -0.72 -13.78
C ARG A 117 -0.98 -0.56 -12.29
N VAL A 118 -1.24 -1.65 -11.57
CA VAL A 118 -0.92 -1.76 -10.14
C VAL A 118 0.05 -2.93 -9.96
N ARG A 119 1.11 -2.70 -9.19
CA ARG A 119 2.03 -3.73 -8.74
C ARG A 119 1.98 -3.81 -7.23
N TRP A 120 1.88 -5.02 -6.71
CA TRP A 120 1.79 -5.26 -5.27
C TRP A 120 3.17 -5.53 -4.69
N GLU A 121 3.46 -4.90 -3.57
CA GLU A 121 4.71 -5.05 -2.84
C GLU A 121 4.41 -5.43 -1.40
N LEU A 122 5.19 -6.37 -0.84
CA LEU A 122 5.00 -6.81 0.54
C LEU A 122 5.20 -5.65 1.51
N ASP A 123 4.28 -5.51 2.44
CA ASP A 123 4.35 -4.51 3.51
C ASP A 123 5.13 -5.09 4.70
N GLU A 124 6.45 -5.01 4.63
CA GLU A 124 7.35 -5.52 5.66
C GLU A 124 7.16 -4.79 6.99
N ASN A 125 6.94 -3.48 6.96
CA ASN A 125 6.72 -2.68 8.16
C ASN A 125 5.50 -3.13 8.96
N TRP A 126 4.44 -3.50 8.25
CA TRP A 126 3.24 -4.02 8.89
C TRP A 126 3.53 -5.30 9.68
N TYR A 127 4.34 -6.22 9.12
CA TYR A 127 4.74 -7.44 9.81
C TYR A 127 5.61 -7.14 11.03
N HIS A 128 6.55 -6.21 10.92
CA HIS A 128 7.37 -5.80 12.06
C HIS A 128 6.53 -5.22 13.20
N LEU A 129 5.55 -4.38 12.87
CA LEU A 129 4.63 -3.83 13.87
C LEU A 129 3.76 -4.90 14.52
N ALA A 130 3.29 -5.88 13.75
CA ALA A 130 2.50 -7.00 14.27
C ALA A 130 3.33 -7.85 15.24
N GLU A 131 4.58 -8.15 14.90
CA GLU A 131 5.51 -8.87 15.79
C GLU A 131 5.77 -8.12 17.07
N MET A 132 5.98 -6.81 17.00
CA MET A 132 6.18 -5.96 18.18
C MET A 132 4.97 -6.00 19.10
N LYS A 133 3.77 -5.92 18.56
CA LYS A 133 2.53 -6.00 19.33
C LYS A 133 2.41 -7.34 20.05
N GLU A 134 2.74 -8.44 19.40
CA GLU A 134 2.74 -9.77 20.01
C GLU A 134 3.73 -9.87 21.16
N ARG A 135 4.94 -9.35 20.98
CA ARG A 135 5.97 -9.35 22.04
C ARG A 135 5.53 -8.53 23.25
N LEU A 136 4.93 -7.37 23.04
CA LEU A 136 4.44 -6.52 24.12
C LEU A 136 3.26 -7.17 24.85
N ALA A 137 2.37 -7.83 24.13
CA ALA A 137 1.25 -8.56 24.72
C ALA A 137 1.73 -9.73 25.61
N LYS A 138 2.79 -10.42 25.24
CA LYS A 138 3.36 -11.52 26.01
C LYS A 138 4.07 -11.10 27.29
N ARG A 139 4.47 -9.81 27.42
CA ARG A 139 5.13 -9.27 28.63
C ARG A 139 4.14 -8.87 29.73
N HIS A 140 2.91 -8.82 29.41
CA HIS A 140 1.82 -8.54 30.34
C HIS A 140 0.98 -9.81 30.55
#